data_7969303e54729a65ad31a74ea403f9e3
#
_entry.id   7969303e54729a65ad31a74ea403f9e3
#
_cell.length_a   1.000
_cell.length_b   1.000
_cell.length_c   1.000
_cell.angle_alpha   90.00
_cell.angle_beta   90.00
_cell.angle_gamma   90.00
#
_symmetry.space_group_name_H-M   'P 1'
#
loop_
_entity.id
_entity.type
_entity.pdbx_description
1 polymer ?
#
loop_
_entity_poly.entity_id
_entity_poly.type
_entity_poly.pdbx_seq_one_letter_code
_entity_poly.pdbx_strand_id
1 'polypeptide(L)'
;MKKPIKYAMCNELYEAWSFERVCDFLAEHGYGGVEIAPFTFANDTRTITSERRERLRQVAEKAGVQITGLHWLLAKTEGFYLTSPDAGVRKQTAEYFAALIQLCADFHGSYLVLGSPKQRSLLPGVTREQAMDYACDVLGQLVPLLEKTNIVLAVEPLTPAETDFITTAADGVEFMEMIDAPQQVALHLDCKAMMSEAEPIPDLIRKYRKEMVTFHANDPNLQGPGFGQLDFVPIMAALREIEFDGWVSVETFDFSPGPERLTIESIVYMKQCDG
;
A
#
# COMPACT_ATOMS: atom_id res chain seq x y z
N MET A 1 4.80 22.26 17.92
CA MET A 1 5.63 21.94 16.73
C MET A 1 4.80 21.01 15.85
N LYS A 2 4.78 21.23 14.53
CA LYS A 2 4.09 20.33 13.59
C LYS A 2 4.77 18.95 13.62
N LYS A 3 4.00 17.86 13.58
CA LYS A 3 4.56 16.51 13.45
C LYS A 3 5.36 16.39 12.15
N PRO A 4 6.55 15.77 12.14
CA PRO A 4 7.28 15.53 10.91
C PRO A 4 6.54 14.47 10.06
N ILE A 5 6.56 14.63 8.75
CA ILE A 5 6.10 13.59 7.82
C ILE A 5 7.04 12.38 7.93
N LYS A 6 6.45 11.18 8.00
CA LYS A 6 7.18 9.91 8.01
C LYS A 6 7.32 9.39 6.58
N TYR A 7 8.54 9.26 6.11
CA TYR A 7 8.84 8.79 4.75
C TYR A 7 9.22 7.33 4.74
N ALA A 8 8.61 6.57 3.83
CA ALA A 8 8.97 5.20 3.52
C ALA A 8 9.20 5.02 2.02
N MET A 9 9.78 3.89 1.64
CA MET A 9 10.00 3.49 0.26
C MET A 9 9.50 2.07 0.03
N CYS A 10 8.78 1.84 -1.05
CA CYS A 10 8.38 0.52 -1.52
C CYS A 10 9.61 -0.23 -2.05
N ASN A 11 9.68 -1.53 -1.81
CA ASN A 11 10.94 -2.26 -2.01
C ASN A 11 11.09 -2.99 -3.35
N GLU A 12 10.08 -2.99 -4.21
CA GLU A 12 10.09 -3.77 -5.45
C GLU A 12 11.12 -3.32 -6.48
N LEU A 13 11.56 -2.05 -6.43
CA LEU A 13 12.57 -1.52 -7.34
C LEU A 13 13.99 -2.04 -7.06
N TYR A 14 14.23 -2.70 -5.92
CA TYR A 14 15.55 -3.17 -5.51
C TYR A 14 15.82 -4.65 -5.82
N GLU A 15 15.31 -5.17 -6.95
CA GLU A 15 15.35 -6.61 -7.29
C GLU A 15 16.73 -7.27 -7.13
N ALA A 16 17.81 -6.55 -7.45
CA ALA A 16 19.17 -7.11 -7.40
C ALA A 16 19.90 -6.85 -6.07
N TRP A 17 19.25 -6.21 -5.09
CA TRP A 17 19.91 -5.86 -3.83
C TRP A 17 19.55 -6.85 -2.72
N SER A 18 20.48 -7.05 -1.78
CA SER A 18 20.11 -7.71 -0.52
C SER A 18 19.22 -6.77 0.31
N PHE A 19 18.33 -7.33 1.09
CA PHE A 19 17.42 -6.54 1.93
C PHE A 19 18.19 -5.69 2.96
N GLU A 20 19.34 -6.18 3.45
CA GLU A 20 20.25 -5.43 4.31
C GLU A 20 20.77 -4.15 3.61
N ARG A 21 21.23 -4.28 2.36
CA ARG A 21 21.65 -3.12 1.57
C ARG A 21 20.51 -2.11 1.36
N VAL A 22 19.28 -2.60 1.12
CA VAL A 22 18.11 -1.74 0.97
C VAL A 22 17.88 -0.93 2.25
N CYS A 23 17.84 -1.59 3.41
CA CYS A 23 17.59 -0.93 4.69
C CYS A 23 18.68 0.10 5.04
N ASP A 24 19.96 -0.27 4.87
CA ASP A 24 21.08 0.63 5.12
C ASP A 24 21.02 1.87 4.22
N PHE A 25 20.71 1.67 2.93
CA PHE A 25 20.59 2.76 1.95
C PHE A 25 19.41 3.69 2.25
N LEU A 26 18.27 3.15 2.64
CA LEU A 26 17.11 3.95 3.04
C LEU A 26 17.41 4.80 4.28
N ALA A 27 18.02 4.21 5.30
CA ALA A 27 18.42 4.92 6.52
C ALA A 27 19.40 6.07 6.21
N GLU A 28 20.43 5.82 5.37
CA GLU A 28 21.42 6.81 4.95
C GLU A 28 20.78 8.05 4.30
N HIS A 29 19.70 7.84 3.53
CA HIS A 29 19.02 8.93 2.81
C HIS A 29 17.82 9.52 3.56
N GLY A 30 17.56 9.05 4.80
CA GLY A 30 16.59 9.66 5.71
C GLY A 30 15.16 9.19 5.50
N TYR A 31 14.97 7.98 4.97
CA TYR A 31 13.74 7.21 5.11
C TYR A 31 13.70 6.53 6.47
N GLY A 32 12.56 6.61 7.14
CA GLY A 32 12.32 5.91 8.39
C GLY A 32 11.64 4.56 8.22
N GLY A 33 11.17 4.26 7.00
CA GLY A 33 10.40 3.05 6.73
C GLY A 33 10.68 2.40 5.37
N VAL A 34 10.37 1.11 5.30
CA VAL A 34 10.32 0.33 4.06
C VAL A 34 8.99 -0.40 3.99
N GLU A 35 8.29 -0.28 2.86
CA GLU A 35 7.05 -0.98 2.58
C GLU A 35 7.33 -2.19 1.69
N ILE A 36 6.80 -3.34 2.06
CA ILE A 36 7.24 -4.61 1.47
C ILE A 36 6.23 -5.10 0.42
N ALA A 37 6.71 -5.34 -0.79
CA ALA A 37 6.05 -6.19 -1.77
C ALA A 37 6.42 -7.66 -1.48
N PRO A 38 5.50 -8.50 -1.00
CA PRO A 38 5.82 -9.84 -0.49
C PRO A 38 6.53 -10.75 -1.50
N PHE A 39 6.24 -10.57 -2.79
CA PHE A 39 6.86 -11.36 -3.86
C PHE A 39 8.37 -11.13 -3.99
N THR A 40 8.91 -10.05 -3.43
CA THR A 40 10.38 -9.81 -3.40
C THR A 40 11.10 -10.80 -2.50
N PHE A 41 10.38 -11.42 -1.56
CA PHE A 41 10.92 -12.44 -0.66
C PHE A 41 10.56 -13.86 -1.08
N ALA A 42 9.33 -14.08 -1.55
CA ALA A 42 8.87 -15.37 -2.05
C ALA A 42 7.58 -15.22 -2.87
N ASN A 43 7.40 -16.01 -3.93
CA ASN A 43 6.16 -16.04 -4.72
C ASN A 43 4.95 -16.47 -3.89
N ASP A 44 5.15 -17.42 -2.96
CA ASP A 44 4.16 -17.79 -1.95
C ASP A 44 4.71 -17.43 -0.56
N THR A 45 4.13 -16.44 0.06
CA THR A 45 4.57 -15.92 1.37
C THR A 45 4.44 -16.93 2.49
N ARG A 46 3.60 -17.95 2.35
CA ARG A 46 3.44 -19.05 3.30
C ARG A 46 4.69 -19.90 3.43
N THR A 47 5.59 -19.84 2.44
CA THR A 47 6.89 -20.53 2.45
C THR A 47 7.97 -19.78 3.23
N ILE A 48 7.74 -18.53 3.64
CA ILE A 48 8.69 -17.76 4.43
C ILE A 48 8.61 -18.24 5.88
N THR A 49 9.67 -18.94 6.34
CA THR A 49 9.72 -19.51 7.70
C THR A 49 9.75 -18.41 8.78
N SER A 50 9.35 -18.76 10.00
CA SER A 50 9.38 -17.82 11.14
C SER A 50 10.78 -17.25 11.38
N GLU A 51 11.82 -18.08 11.25
CA GLU A 51 13.21 -17.67 11.44
C GLU A 51 13.64 -16.66 10.34
N ARG A 52 13.15 -16.84 9.10
CA ARG A 52 13.43 -15.88 8.01
C ARG A 52 12.70 -14.56 8.23
N ARG A 53 11.43 -14.60 8.68
CA ARG A 53 10.66 -13.39 9.01
C ARG A 53 11.35 -12.59 10.13
N GLU A 54 11.74 -13.28 11.20
CA GLU A 54 12.48 -12.69 12.31
C GLU A 54 13.80 -12.05 11.85
N ARG A 55 14.57 -12.75 11.01
CA ARG A 55 15.82 -12.21 10.46
C ARG A 55 15.59 -10.95 9.62
N LEU A 56 14.58 -10.94 8.74
CA LEU A 56 14.27 -9.77 7.92
C LEU A 56 13.88 -8.58 8.79
N ARG A 57 13.06 -8.80 9.82
CA ARG A 57 12.69 -7.76 10.78
C ARG A 57 13.92 -7.20 11.49
N GLN A 58 14.81 -8.06 12.00
CA GLN A 58 16.03 -7.64 12.69
C GLN A 58 16.99 -6.85 11.78
N VAL A 59 17.06 -7.18 10.49
CA VAL A 59 17.85 -6.43 9.50
C VAL A 59 17.35 -5.00 9.41
N ALA A 60 16.03 -4.80 9.28
CA ALA A 60 15.45 -3.46 9.21
C ALA A 60 15.65 -2.68 10.52
N GLU A 61 15.38 -3.31 11.67
CA GLU A 61 15.56 -2.70 12.99
C GLU A 61 17.03 -2.26 13.23
N LYS A 62 18.00 -3.10 12.85
CA LYS A 62 19.43 -2.80 12.98
C LYS A 62 19.85 -1.58 12.15
N ALA A 63 19.27 -1.42 10.97
CA ALA A 63 19.49 -0.23 10.12
C ALA A 63 18.77 1.02 10.63
N GLY A 64 17.85 0.90 11.60
CA GLY A 64 17.00 1.98 12.08
C GLY A 64 15.81 2.28 11.15
N VAL A 65 15.41 1.32 10.32
CA VAL A 65 14.27 1.41 9.40
C VAL A 65 13.14 0.51 9.91
N GLN A 66 11.90 1.00 9.88
CA GLN A 66 10.73 0.21 10.23
C GLN A 66 10.15 -0.47 8.98
N ILE A 67 9.79 -1.75 9.06
CA ILE A 67 8.90 -2.34 8.05
C ILE A 67 7.50 -1.79 8.34
N THR A 68 6.95 -0.97 7.42
CA THR A 68 5.73 -0.20 7.67
C THR A 68 4.47 -1.01 7.45
N GLY A 69 4.45 -1.79 6.37
CA GLY A 69 3.32 -2.58 5.93
C GLY A 69 3.66 -3.41 4.70
N LEU A 70 2.62 -3.98 4.10
CA LEU A 70 2.72 -4.76 2.87
C LEU A 70 1.85 -4.12 1.79
N HIS A 71 2.34 -4.14 0.54
CA HIS A 71 1.58 -3.77 -0.67
C HIS A 71 1.74 -4.84 -1.76
N TRP A 72 1.10 -4.71 -2.91
CA TRP A 72 1.14 -5.73 -3.97
C TRP A 72 0.77 -7.15 -3.49
N LEU A 73 -0.23 -7.26 -2.63
CA LEU A 73 -0.55 -8.44 -1.83
C LEU A 73 -0.76 -9.72 -2.62
N LEU A 74 -1.38 -9.63 -3.81
CA LEU A 74 -1.66 -10.77 -4.69
C LEU A 74 -0.80 -10.77 -5.97
N ALA A 75 0.16 -9.86 -6.10
CA ALA A 75 1.04 -9.82 -7.27
C ALA A 75 1.88 -11.09 -7.40
N LYS A 76 2.05 -11.57 -8.63
CA LYS A 76 2.79 -12.80 -8.97
C LYS A 76 2.22 -14.08 -8.30
N THR A 77 0.97 -14.04 -7.83
CA THR A 77 0.26 -15.22 -7.30
C THR A 77 -0.72 -15.77 -8.34
N GLU A 78 -1.13 -17.02 -8.17
CA GLU A 78 -2.12 -17.69 -9.01
C GLU A 78 -3.22 -18.35 -8.15
N GLY A 79 -4.44 -18.44 -8.69
CA GLY A 79 -5.56 -19.10 -8.03
C GLY A 79 -6.30 -18.26 -6.99
N PHE A 80 -5.88 -17.01 -6.73
CA PHE A 80 -6.56 -16.09 -5.83
C PHE A 80 -7.30 -15.00 -6.62
N TYR A 81 -8.51 -14.67 -6.18
CA TYR A 81 -9.30 -13.62 -6.81
C TYR A 81 -10.35 -13.08 -5.84
N LEU A 82 -10.29 -11.79 -5.54
CA LEU A 82 -11.12 -11.15 -4.51
C LEU A 82 -12.61 -11.15 -4.84
N THR A 83 -12.93 -10.85 -6.11
CA THR A 83 -14.31 -10.69 -6.61
C THR A 83 -14.82 -11.94 -7.34
N SER A 84 -14.26 -13.12 -7.05
CA SER A 84 -14.64 -14.37 -7.73
C SER A 84 -16.07 -14.82 -7.35
N PRO A 85 -16.90 -15.23 -8.32
CA PRO A 85 -18.17 -15.90 -8.01
C PRO A 85 -17.98 -17.29 -7.41
N ASP A 86 -16.81 -17.92 -7.58
CA ASP A 86 -16.47 -19.23 -7.01
C ASP A 86 -16.12 -19.08 -5.52
N ALA A 87 -16.96 -19.65 -4.66
CA ALA A 87 -16.74 -19.62 -3.21
C ALA A 87 -15.45 -20.34 -2.76
N GLY A 88 -14.99 -21.35 -3.52
CA GLY A 88 -13.73 -22.05 -3.25
C GLY A 88 -12.52 -21.13 -3.47
N VAL A 89 -12.54 -20.35 -4.57
CA VAL A 89 -11.52 -19.34 -4.86
C VAL A 89 -11.54 -18.24 -3.78
N ARG A 90 -12.71 -17.74 -3.40
CA ARG A 90 -12.82 -16.73 -2.32
C ARG A 90 -12.27 -17.25 -0.99
N LYS A 91 -12.59 -18.49 -0.61
CA LYS A 91 -12.04 -19.11 0.60
C LYS A 91 -10.51 -19.19 0.57
N GLN A 92 -9.93 -19.68 -0.54
CA GLN A 92 -8.47 -19.74 -0.71
C GLN A 92 -7.83 -18.34 -0.66
N THR A 93 -8.50 -17.34 -1.23
CA THR A 93 -8.07 -15.94 -1.19
C THR A 93 -8.06 -15.41 0.24
N ALA A 94 -9.11 -15.67 1.03
CA ALA A 94 -9.17 -15.29 2.44
C ALA A 94 -8.06 -15.99 3.28
N GLU A 95 -7.82 -17.27 3.05
CA GLU A 95 -6.72 -18.01 3.71
C GLU A 95 -5.34 -17.43 3.38
N TYR A 96 -5.14 -16.97 2.15
CA TYR A 96 -3.88 -16.33 1.75
C TYR A 96 -3.74 -14.93 2.38
N PHE A 97 -4.81 -14.13 2.41
CA PHE A 97 -4.80 -12.86 3.15
C PHE A 97 -4.52 -13.04 4.63
N ALA A 98 -5.04 -14.09 5.26
CA ALA A 98 -4.72 -14.39 6.66
C ALA A 98 -3.21 -14.66 6.86
N ALA A 99 -2.57 -15.33 5.89
CA ALA A 99 -1.11 -15.53 5.93
C ALA A 99 -0.33 -14.22 5.73
N LEU A 100 -0.83 -13.29 4.89
CA LEU A 100 -0.24 -11.96 4.72
C LEU A 100 -0.38 -11.10 5.98
N ILE A 101 -1.54 -11.15 6.65
CA ILE A 101 -1.75 -10.47 7.95
C ILE A 101 -0.73 -10.98 8.97
N GLN A 102 -0.56 -12.29 9.07
CA GLN A 102 0.43 -12.88 10.00
C GLN A 102 1.86 -12.49 9.63
N LEU A 103 2.21 -12.46 8.32
CA LEU A 103 3.51 -12.00 7.85
C LEU A 103 3.77 -10.54 8.25
N CYS A 104 2.78 -9.66 8.05
CA CYS A 104 2.87 -8.26 8.44
C CYS A 104 3.04 -8.10 9.96
N ALA A 105 2.30 -8.89 10.76
CA ALA A 105 2.44 -8.91 12.22
C ALA A 105 3.83 -9.35 12.66
N ASP A 106 4.39 -10.41 12.04
CA ASP A 106 5.73 -10.91 12.34
C ASP A 106 6.82 -9.89 11.97
N PHE A 107 6.56 -9.02 11.01
CA PHE A 107 7.42 -7.89 10.65
C PHE A 107 7.22 -6.65 11.52
N HIS A 108 6.27 -6.64 12.45
CA HIS A 108 5.82 -5.48 13.20
C HIS A 108 5.28 -4.34 12.31
N GLY A 109 4.80 -4.67 11.11
CA GLY A 109 4.10 -3.75 10.24
C GLY A 109 2.71 -3.40 10.78
N SER A 110 2.12 -2.35 10.24
CA SER A 110 0.85 -1.82 10.76
C SER A 110 -0.32 -1.87 9.76
N TYR A 111 -0.06 -2.13 8.48
CA TYR A 111 -1.10 -2.15 7.45
C TYR A 111 -0.78 -3.07 6.28
N LEU A 112 -1.85 -3.40 5.53
CA LEU A 112 -1.78 -4.05 4.22
C LEU A 112 -2.51 -3.19 3.19
N VAL A 113 -1.84 -2.82 2.09
CA VAL A 113 -2.45 -2.05 0.99
C VAL A 113 -3.12 -3.00 0.01
N LEU A 114 -4.45 -2.93 -0.08
CA LEU A 114 -5.27 -3.73 -0.98
C LEU A 114 -5.34 -3.05 -2.36
N GLY A 115 -4.31 -3.22 -3.19
CA GLY A 115 -4.15 -2.55 -4.48
C GLY A 115 -4.00 -3.46 -5.70
N SER A 116 -3.78 -4.77 -5.56
CA SER A 116 -3.49 -5.66 -6.69
C SER A 116 -4.59 -5.68 -7.76
N PRO A 117 -4.43 -5.05 -8.94
CA PRO A 117 -5.53 -4.87 -9.89
C PRO A 117 -6.00 -6.17 -10.56
N LYS A 118 -5.05 -7.06 -10.91
CA LYS A 118 -5.34 -8.27 -11.68
C LYS A 118 -6.23 -9.29 -10.98
N GLN A 119 -6.33 -9.23 -9.66
CA GLN A 119 -7.06 -10.18 -8.84
C GLN A 119 -8.33 -9.59 -8.20
N ARG A 120 -8.81 -8.44 -8.70
CA ARG A 120 -10.01 -7.80 -8.16
C ARG A 120 -10.98 -7.21 -9.19
N SER A 121 -10.62 -7.14 -10.47
CA SER A 121 -11.52 -6.65 -11.52
C SER A 121 -12.79 -7.51 -11.64
N LEU A 122 -13.83 -6.96 -12.26
CA LEU A 122 -15.08 -7.68 -12.50
C LEU A 122 -14.85 -8.85 -13.46
N LEU A 123 -15.28 -10.03 -13.07
CA LEU A 123 -15.26 -11.20 -13.95
C LEU A 123 -16.48 -11.20 -14.89
N PRO A 124 -16.41 -11.86 -16.06
CA PRO A 124 -17.54 -11.92 -16.99
C PRO A 124 -18.84 -12.39 -16.30
N GLY A 125 -19.90 -11.60 -16.40
CA GLY A 125 -21.20 -11.88 -15.80
C GLY A 125 -21.34 -11.53 -14.32
N VAL A 126 -20.30 -10.96 -13.70
CA VAL A 126 -20.35 -10.44 -12.31
C VAL A 126 -20.67 -8.96 -12.34
N THR A 127 -21.72 -8.52 -11.65
CA THR A 127 -22.05 -7.10 -11.47
C THR A 127 -21.16 -6.46 -10.41
N ARG A 128 -21.07 -5.11 -10.39
CA ARG A 128 -20.35 -4.38 -9.36
C ARG A 128 -20.84 -4.73 -7.95
N GLU A 129 -22.18 -4.79 -7.77
CA GLU A 129 -22.78 -5.15 -6.48
C GLU A 129 -22.35 -6.56 -6.03
N GLN A 130 -22.43 -7.55 -6.93
CA GLN A 130 -21.95 -8.90 -6.62
C GLN A 130 -20.47 -8.95 -6.31
N ALA A 131 -19.63 -8.17 -7.01
CA ALA A 131 -18.21 -8.08 -6.74
C ALA A 131 -17.93 -7.47 -5.36
N MET A 132 -18.68 -6.44 -4.95
CA MET A 132 -18.63 -5.85 -3.61
C MET A 132 -18.99 -6.89 -2.54
N ASP A 133 -20.10 -7.64 -2.73
CA ASP A 133 -20.50 -8.71 -1.81
C ASP A 133 -19.45 -9.81 -1.70
N TYR A 134 -18.86 -10.24 -2.84
CA TYR A 134 -17.80 -11.27 -2.84
C TYR A 134 -16.53 -10.79 -2.14
N ALA A 135 -16.14 -9.54 -2.36
CA ALA A 135 -14.99 -8.97 -1.69
C ALA A 135 -15.24 -8.80 -0.18
N CYS A 136 -16.44 -8.39 0.23
CA CYS A 136 -16.86 -8.34 1.64
C CYS A 136 -16.88 -9.73 2.28
N ASP A 137 -17.32 -10.79 1.54
CA ASP A 137 -17.26 -12.18 2.02
C ASP A 137 -15.80 -12.63 2.29
N VAL A 138 -14.85 -12.23 1.42
CA VAL A 138 -13.43 -12.55 1.63
C VAL A 138 -12.85 -11.78 2.82
N LEU A 139 -13.04 -10.46 2.87
CA LEU A 139 -12.32 -9.60 3.81
C LEU A 139 -13.00 -9.53 5.18
N GLY A 140 -14.33 -9.66 5.25
CA GLY A 140 -15.07 -9.68 6.50
C GLY A 140 -14.66 -10.83 7.43
N GLN A 141 -14.28 -11.99 6.85
CA GLN A 141 -13.76 -13.12 7.61
C GLN A 141 -12.44 -12.82 8.32
N LEU A 142 -11.69 -11.81 7.84
CA LEU A 142 -10.36 -11.46 8.35
C LEU A 142 -10.40 -10.43 9.48
N VAL A 143 -11.54 -9.75 9.70
CA VAL A 143 -11.67 -8.71 10.71
C VAL A 143 -11.20 -9.17 12.11
N PRO A 144 -11.58 -10.36 12.63
CA PRO A 144 -11.09 -10.79 13.93
C PRO A 144 -9.57 -10.99 13.99
N LEU A 145 -8.93 -11.35 12.86
CA LEU A 145 -7.48 -11.49 12.80
C LEU A 145 -6.79 -10.13 12.73
N LEU A 146 -7.33 -9.19 11.95
CA LEU A 146 -6.87 -7.80 11.90
C LEU A 146 -6.94 -7.15 13.29
N GLU A 147 -8.04 -7.31 14.01
CA GLU A 147 -8.18 -6.85 15.39
C GLU A 147 -7.11 -7.44 16.31
N LYS A 148 -6.97 -8.78 16.30
CA LYS A 148 -6.00 -9.49 17.13
C LYS A 148 -4.57 -9.04 16.88
N THR A 149 -4.22 -8.72 15.64
CA THR A 149 -2.86 -8.34 15.23
C THR A 149 -2.64 -6.83 15.24
N ASN A 150 -3.70 -6.04 15.45
CA ASN A 150 -3.70 -4.57 15.34
C ASN A 150 -3.18 -4.07 13.97
N ILE A 151 -3.56 -4.79 12.90
CA ILE A 151 -3.21 -4.45 11.52
C ILE A 151 -4.44 -3.87 10.82
N VAL A 152 -4.23 -2.86 10.00
CA VAL A 152 -5.26 -2.21 9.21
C VAL A 152 -5.17 -2.67 7.76
N LEU A 153 -6.30 -3.07 7.18
CA LEU A 153 -6.44 -3.26 5.75
C LEU A 153 -6.72 -1.90 5.09
N ALA A 154 -5.80 -1.39 4.31
CA ALA A 154 -5.89 -0.12 3.63
C ALA A 154 -6.38 -0.33 2.18
N VAL A 155 -7.64 0.00 1.92
CA VAL A 155 -8.27 -0.14 0.60
C VAL A 155 -7.71 0.94 -0.32
N GLU A 156 -7.16 0.51 -1.45
CA GLU A 156 -6.59 1.40 -2.46
C GLU A 156 -7.53 1.49 -3.68
N PRO A 157 -8.12 2.66 -3.96
CA PRO A 157 -8.70 2.95 -5.27
C PRO A 157 -7.60 2.96 -6.34
N LEU A 158 -7.89 2.41 -7.51
CA LEU A 158 -6.95 2.39 -8.65
C LEU A 158 -7.56 3.09 -9.86
N THR A 159 -6.71 3.42 -10.84
CA THR A 159 -7.20 4.07 -12.06
C THR A 159 -8.17 3.15 -12.84
N PRO A 160 -9.14 3.70 -13.58
CA PRO A 160 -10.00 2.93 -14.47
C PRO A 160 -9.24 2.18 -15.59
N ALA A 161 -7.98 2.53 -15.84
CA ALA A 161 -7.11 1.80 -16.77
C ALA A 161 -6.56 0.49 -16.17
N GLU A 162 -6.53 0.38 -14.85
CA GLU A 162 -5.98 -0.77 -14.13
C GLU A 162 -7.07 -1.76 -13.71
N THR A 163 -8.24 -1.27 -13.33
CA THR A 163 -9.36 -2.08 -12.84
C THR A 163 -10.70 -1.39 -13.07
N ASP A 164 -11.78 -2.13 -13.03
CA ASP A 164 -13.16 -1.66 -13.01
C ASP A 164 -13.84 -1.84 -11.64
N PHE A 165 -13.03 -2.12 -10.58
CA PHE A 165 -13.51 -2.34 -9.21
C PHE A 165 -12.77 -1.43 -8.22
N ILE A 166 -13.51 -0.54 -7.54
CA ILE A 166 -13.01 0.50 -6.62
C ILE A 166 -12.00 1.42 -7.34
N THR A 167 -12.53 2.40 -8.06
CA THR A 167 -11.72 3.31 -8.90
C THR A 167 -11.68 4.74 -8.38
N THR A 168 -12.42 5.04 -7.31
CA THR A 168 -12.41 6.35 -6.65
C THR A 168 -12.29 6.20 -5.14
N ALA A 169 -11.83 7.24 -4.46
CA ALA A 169 -11.81 7.27 -3.00
C ALA A 169 -13.23 7.10 -2.42
N ALA A 170 -14.26 7.59 -3.10
CA ALA A 170 -15.66 7.38 -2.71
C ALA A 170 -16.06 5.89 -2.79
N ASP A 171 -15.66 5.16 -3.85
CA ASP A 171 -15.88 3.69 -3.92
C ASP A 171 -15.18 2.97 -2.78
N GLY A 172 -13.97 3.41 -2.42
CA GLY A 172 -13.20 2.85 -1.31
C GLY A 172 -13.94 3.02 0.02
N VAL A 173 -14.49 4.20 0.28
CA VAL A 173 -15.29 4.47 1.50
C VAL A 173 -16.58 3.66 1.51
N GLU A 174 -17.32 3.57 0.39
CA GLU A 174 -18.49 2.71 0.26
C GLU A 174 -18.16 1.26 0.64
N PHE A 175 -17.04 0.75 0.14
CA PHE A 175 -16.59 -0.61 0.45
C PHE A 175 -16.22 -0.80 1.92
N MET A 176 -15.55 0.18 2.54
CA MET A 176 -15.25 0.16 3.97
C MET A 176 -16.53 0.12 4.82
N GLU A 177 -17.55 0.92 4.45
CA GLU A 177 -18.85 0.95 5.13
C GLU A 177 -19.58 -0.40 5.04
N MET A 178 -19.46 -1.11 3.90
CA MET A 178 -20.06 -2.44 3.74
C MET A 178 -19.39 -3.51 4.63
N ILE A 179 -18.08 -3.41 4.89
CA ILE A 179 -17.36 -4.34 5.80
C ILE A 179 -17.71 -4.03 7.26
N ASP A 180 -18.04 -2.77 7.58
CA ASP A 180 -18.44 -2.30 8.93
C ASP A 180 -17.41 -2.61 10.02
N ALA A 181 -16.13 -2.37 9.70
CA ALA A 181 -15.01 -2.56 10.63
C ALA A 181 -14.07 -1.33 10.62
N PRO A 182 -14.52 -0.16 11.11
CA PRO A 182 -13.86 1.13 10.88
C PRO A 182 -12.49 1.29 11.56
N GLN A 183 -12.13 0.38 12.45
CA GLN A 183 -10.79 0.36 13.07
C GLN A 183 -9.81 -0.57 12.33
N GLN A 184 -10.32 -1.53 11.56
CA GLN A 184 -9.54 -2.55 10.85
C GLN A 184 -9.48 -2.34 9.36
N VAL A 185 -10.38 -1.54 8.79
CA VAL A 185 -10.43 -1.22 7.37
C VAL A 185 -10.41 0.28 7.19
N ALA A 186 -9.49 0.78 6.40
CA ALA A 186 -9.26 2.19 6.17
C ALA A 186 -8.95 2.45 4.69
N LEU A 187 -8.77 3.71 4.32
CA LEU A 187 -8.46 4.12 2.95
C LEU A 187 -6.93 4.28 2.78
N HIS A 188 -6.43 3.82 1.66
CA HIS A 188 -5.12 4.20 1.11
C HIS A 188 -5.33 5.18 -0.04
N LEU A 189 -4.56 6.26 -0.10
CA LEU A 189 -4.56 7.20 -1.21
C LEU A 189 -3.23 7.17 -1.96
N ASP A 190 -3.31 7.03 -3.29
CA ASP A 190 -2.19 6.98 -4.22
C ASP A 190 -2.24 8.15 -5.20
N CYS A 191 -1.12 8.87 -5.41
CA CYS A 191 -1.10 10.06 -6.25
C CYS A 191 -1.51 9.76 -7.70
N LYS A 192 -0.97 8.70 -8.31
CA LYS A 192 -1.29 8.29 -9.69
C LYS A 192 -2.77 7.95 -9.83
N ALA A 193 -3.33 7.24 -8.85
CA ALA A 193 -4.74 6.88 -8.85
C ALA A 193 -5.63 8.12 -8.73
N MET A 194 -5.35 9.00 -7.78
CA MET A 194 -6.11 10.25 -7.57
C MET A 194 -6.07 11.20 -8.77
N MET A 195 -5.04 11.16 -9.62
CA MET A 195 -4.99 11.93 -10.86
C MET A 195 -6.09 11.54 -11.87
N SER A 196 -6.72 10.39 -11.70
CA SER A 196 -7.88 9.98 -12.51
C SER A 196 -9.23 10.46 -11.97
N GLU A 197 -9.26 11.03 -10.76
CA GLU A 197 -10.47 11.57 -10.15
C GLU A 197 -10.72 13.03 -10.57
N ALA A 198 -11.97 13.48 -10.43
CA ALA A 198 -12.36 14.83 -10.80
C ALA A 198 -11.89 15.90 -9.80
N GLU A 199 -11.74 15.52 -8.52
CA GLU A 199 -11.30 16.41 -7.46
C GLU A 199 -9.77 16.46 -7.42
N PRO A 200 -9.13 17.64 -7.17
CA PRO A 200 -7.69 17.75 -7.00
C PRO A 200 -7.18 16.91 -5.80
N ILE A 201 -5.97 16.33 -5.93
CA ILE A 201 -5.35 15.50 -4.87
C ILE A 201 -5.37 16.18 -3.49
N PRO A 202 -5.00 17.47 -3.32
CA PRO A 202 -5.05 18.11 -2.00
C PRO A 202 -6.44 18.15 -1.38
N ASP A 203 -7.48 18.24 -2.20
CA ASP A 203 -8.87 18.29 -1.73
C ASP A 203 -9.37 16.89 -1.35
N LEU A 204 -8.98 15.85 -2.09
CA LEU A 204 -9.21 14.45 -1.72
C LEU A 204 -8.54 14.12 -0.37
N ILE A 205 -7.29 14.53 -0.15
CA ILE A 205 -6.58 14.36 1.12
C ILE A 205 -7.36 15.00 2.27
N ARG A 206 -7.83 16.25 2.12
CA ARG A 206 -8.61 16.95 3.15
C ARG A 206 -9.96 16.27 3.41
N LYS A 207 -10.63 15.87 2.34
CA LYS A 207 -11.96 15.23 2.37
C LYS A 207 -11.92 13.92 3.12
N TYR A 208 -10.95 13.06 2.82
CA TYR A 208 -10.83 11.71 3.38
C TYR A 208 -9.82 11.59 4.53
N ARG A 209 -9.51 12.71 5.21
CA ARG A 209 -8.51 12.76 6.30
C ARG A 209 -8.77 11.82 7.48
N LYS A 210 -10.02 11.37 7.67
CA LYS A 210 -10.39 10.49 8.78
C LYS A 210 -10.31 9.02 8.39
N GLU A 211 -10.48 8.76 7.12
CA GLU A 211 -10.54 7.43 6.54
C GLU A 211 -9.15 6.93 6.12
N MET A 212 -8.24 7.84 5.71
CA MET A 212 -6.92 7.47 5.20
C MET A 212 -5.91 7.14 6.29
N VAL A 213 -5.12 6.08 6.10
CA VAL A 213 -4.07 5.63 7.05
C VAL A 213 -2.68 5.60 6.45
N THR A 214 -2.55 5.51 5.13
CA THR A 214 -1.28 5.48 4.41
C THR A 214 -1.42 6.14 3.05
N PHE A 215 -0.31 6.57 2.46
CA PHE A 215 -0.29 7.39 1.26
C PHE A 215 0.88 6.96 0.36
N HIS A 216 0.59 6.69 -0.92
CA HIS A 216 1.64 6.48 -1.92
C HIS A 216 1.93 7.76 -2.69
N ALA A 217 3.20 8.12 -2.68
CA ALA A 217 3.76 9.25 -3.43
C ALA A 217 4.45 8.73 -4.69
N ASN A 218 3.87 9.04 -5.83
CA ASN A 218 4.39 8.72 -7.16
C ASN A 218 3.97 9.78 -8.16
N ASP A 219 4.63 9.80 -9.31
CA ASP A 219 4.27 10.70 -10.40
C ASP A 219 3.50 9.92 -11.49
N PRO A 220 2.54 10.53 -12.20
CA PRO A 220 1.81 9.89 -13.30
C PRO A 220 2.67 9.28 -14.42
N ASN A 221 3.95 9.68 -14.51
CA ASN A 221 4.92 9.05 -15.41
C ASN A 221 5.44 7.69 -14.92
N LEU A 222 4.85 7.14 -13.83
CA LEU A 222 5.20 5.86 -13.20
C LEU A 222 6.53 5.87 -12.43
N GLN A 223 7.14 7.02 -12.24
CA GLN A 223 8.36 7.21 -11.46
C GLN A 223 8.06 7.87 -10.09
N GLY A 224 9.08 8.14 -9.31
CA GLY A 224 8.92 8.77 -8.01
C GLY A 224 8.65 10.28 -8.09
N PRO A 225 8.27 10.91 -6.96
CA PRO A 225 8.09 12.35 -6.87
C PRO A 225 9.28 13.15 -7.40
N GLY A 226 9.01 14.16 -8.23
CA GLY A 226 10.04 15.03 -8.82
C GLY A 226 10.62 14.52 -10.15
N PHE A 227 10.23 13.33 -10.61
CA PHE A 227 10.63 12.82 -11.92
C PHE A 227 9.65 13.19 -13.04
N GLY A 228 8.44 13.58 -12.73
CA GLY A 228 7.43 13.99 -13.67
C GLY A 228 7.00 15.45 -13.47
N GLN A 229 5.71 15.72 -13.63
CA GLN A 229 5.15 17.07 -13.61
C GLN A 229 4.17 17.32 -12.45
N LEU A 230 3.94 16.34 -11.59
CA LEU A 230 3.03 16.52 -10.47
C LEU A 230 3.66 17.45 -9.42
N ASP A 231 2.95 18.56 -9.14
CA ASP A 231 3.37 19.51 -8.10
C ASP A 231 3.06 18.97 -6.71
N PHE A 232 4.09 18.61 -5.97
CA PHE A 232 3.94 18.08 -4.59
C PHE A 232 3.82 19.17 -3.53
N VAL A 233 4.03 20.45 -3.84
CA VAL A 233 3.89 21.53 -2.84
C VAL A 233 2.48 21.55 -2.23
N PRO A 234 1.38 21.59 -3.03
CA PRO A 234 0.02 21.58 -2.45
C PRO A 234 -0.34 20.25 -1.79
N ILE A 235 0.23 19.12 -2.25
CA ILE A 235 0.01 17.79 -1.66
C ILE A 235 0.62 17.71 -0.27
N MET A 236 1.89 18.09 -0.12
CA MET A 236 2.59 18.12 1.17
C MET A 236 1.93 19.11 2.13
N ALA A 237 1.48 20.27 1.62
CA ALA A 237 0.73 21.23 2.42
C ALA A 237 -0.58 20.65 2.95
N ALA A 238 -1.34 19.88 2.14
CA ALA A 238 -2.57 19.22 2.57
C ALA A 238 -2.31 18.14 3.62
N LEU A 239 -1.29 17.29 3.44
CA LEU A 239 -0.89 16.29 4.43
C LEU A 239 -0.48 16.95 5.78
N ARG A 240 0.20 18.08 5.71
CA ARG A 240 0.54 18.87 6.92
C ARG A 240 -0.69 19.48 7.60
N GLU A 241 -1.61 20.01 6.80
CA GLU A 241 -2.83 20.66 7.30
C GLU A 241 -3.70 19.68 8.10
N ILE A 242 -3.81 18.44 7.62
CA ILE A 242 -4.58 17.40 8.30
C ILE A 242 -3.81 16.72 9.45
N GLU A 243 -2.56 17.14 9.72
CA GLU A 243 -1.66 16.51 10.71
C GLU A 243 -1.46 15.01 10.45
N PHE A 244 -1.30 14.63 9.17
CA PHE A 244 -1.16 13.23 8.77
C PHE A 244 -0.08 12.51 9.56
N ASP A 245 -0.44 11.39 10.19
CA ASP A 245 0.44 10.59 11.06
C ASP A 245 0.78 9.22 10.47
N GLY A 246 0.31 8.94 9.26
CA GLY A 246 0.63 7.73 8.50
C GLY A 246 2.00 7.82 7.81
N TRP A 247 2.31 6.80 7.02
CA TRP A 247 3.49 6.77 6.19
C TRP A 247 3.20 7.36 4.81
N VAL A 248 4.13 8.18 4.31
CA VAL A 248 4.19 8.61 2.92
C VAL A 248 5.25 7.74 2.25
N SER A 249 4.81 6.71 1.55
CA SER A 249 5.69 5.74 0.88
C SER A 249 5.88 6.14 -0.58
N VAL A 250 7.12 6.19 -1.05
CA VAL A 250 7.40 6.34 -2.48
C VAL A 250 7.20 4.98 -3.15
N GLU A 251 6.27 4.91 -4.09
CA GLU A 251 6.05 3.74 -4.94
C GLU A 251 6.38 4.10 -6.39
N THR A 252 7.08 3.22 -7.09
CA THR A 252 7.48 3.42 -8.48
C THR A 252 7.17 2.18 -9.31
N PHE A 253 6.89 2.37 -10.60
CA PHE A 253 6.56 1.30 -11.55
C PHE A 253 7.51 1.29 -12.74
N ASP A 254 8.13 2.43 -13.06
CA ASP A 254 9.23 2.56 -14.02
C ASP A 254 10.55 2.76 -13.28
N PHE A 255 11.37 1.72 -13.30
CA PHE A 255 12.68 1.70 -12.61
C PHE A 255 13.83 2.17 -13.51
N SER A 256 13.56 2.67 -14.71
CA SER A 256 14.58 3.08 -15.69
C SER A 256 15.60 4.10 -15.18
N PRO A 257 15.28 5.03 -14.25
CA PRO A 257 16.28 5.93 -13.67
C PRO A 257 17.28 5.23 -12.74
N GLY A 258 16.98 4.01 -12.31
CA GLY A 258 17.74 3.25 -11.33
C GLY A 258 17.30 3.48 -9.87
N PRO A 259 17.48 2.47 -9.00
CA PRO A 259 16.97 2.53 -7.63
C PRO A 259 17.64 3.64 -6.81
N GLU A 260 18.93 3.91 -6.98
CA GLU A 260 19.63 4.96 -6.26
C GLU A 260 19.02 6.33 -6.55
N ARG A 261 18.83 6.67 -7.83
CA ARG A 261 18.26 7.96 -8.21
C ARG A 261 16.83 8.12 -7.76
N LEU A 262 15.98 7.11 -8.00
CA LEU A 262 14.57 7.13 -7.59
C LEU A 262 14.46 7.35 -6.08
N THR A 263 15.26 6.69 -5.28
CA THR A 263 15.27 6.83 -3.83
C THR A 263 15.72 8.23 -3.39
N ILE A 264 16.88 8.68 -3.86
CA ILE A 264 17.50 9.93 -3.39
C ILE A 264 16.71 11.15 -3.87
N GLU A 265 16.45 11.22 -5.17
CA GLU A 265 15.83 12.42 -5.76
C GLU A 265 14.39 12.59 -5.28
N SER A 266 13.62 11.49 -5.09
CA SER A 266 12.23 11.57 -4.60
C SER A 266 12.14 12.15 -3.20
N ILE A 267 12.94 11.67 -2.25
CA ILE A 267 12.86 12.19 -0.87
C ILE A 267 13.40 13.62 -0.77
N VAL A 268 14.43 13.96 -1.54
CA VAL A 268 14.96 15.34 -1.60
C VAL A 268 13.89 16.28 -2.10
N TYR A 269 13.21 15.92 -3.20
CA TYR A 269 12.12 16.71 -3.76
C TYR A 269 10.95 16.86 -2.79
N MET A 270 10.47 15.77 -2.19
CA MET A 270 9.37 15.84 -1.23
C MET A 270 9.72 16.72 -0.01
N LYS A 271 10.94 16.62 0.52
CA LYS A 271 11.41 17.48 1.64
C LYS A 271 11.49 18.95 1.23
N GLN A 272 11.85 19.27 0.00
CA GLN A 272 11.80 20.65 -0.53
C GLN A 272 10.37 21.16 -0.64
N CYS A 273 9.42 20.33 -1.05
CA CYS A 273 8.00 20.69 -1.13
C CYS A 273 7.33 20.80 0.24
N ASP A 274 7.88 20.17 1.26
CA ASP A 274 7.37 20.17 2.64
C ASP A 274 7.73 21.47 3.42
N GLY A 275 8.74 22.22 2.99
CA GLY A 275 9.17 23.50 3.53
C GLY A 275 10.10 23.37 4.72
#